data_e02ef865ae1f437de2ea31bb9d8d4fc7
#
_entry.id   e02ef865ae1f437de2ea31bb9d8d4fc7
#
_cell.length_a   1.000
_cell.length_b   1.000
_cell.length_c   1.000
_cell.angle_alpha   90.00
_cell.angle_beta   90.00
_cell.angle_gamma   90.00
#
_symmetry.space_group_name_H-M   'P 1'
#
loop_
_entity.id
_entity.type
_entity.pdbx_description
1 polymer ?
#
loop_
_entity_poly.entity_id
_entity_poly.type
_entity_poly.pdbx_seq_one_letter_code
_entity_poly.pdbx_strand_id
1 'polypeptide(L)'
;MWKAAAILFKGLFAAACVVVVWQALGPPDGPGSLIPWDKALHGLTFFVLTGMALLAFPKMKLWRVAVLMLAFGGLIEILQSIPLFDRDAEWADLLADVVGIGAVIGVAIAVALRRKLPA
;
A
#
# COMPACT_ATOMS: atom_id res chain seq x y z
N MET A 1 7.46 26.02 -3.56
CA MET A 1 6.82 25.08 -4.48
C MET A 1 6.97 23.64 -4.03
N TRP A 2 8.19 23.17 -3.77
CA TRP A 2 8.42 21.80 -3.33
C TRP A 2 7.79 21.46 -1.97
N LYS A 3 7.77 22.41 -1.03
CA LYS A 3 7.15 22.18 0.29
C LYS A 3 5.65 21.99 0.18
N ALA A 4 4.97 22.78 -0.66
CA ALA A 4 3.54 22.65 -0.87
C ALA A 4 3.20 21.32 -1.54
N ALA A 5 3.98 20.89 -2.53
CA ALA A 5 3.80 19.62 -3.20
C ALA A 5 4.00 18.44 -2.22
N ALA A 6 5.02 18.53 -1.36
CA ALA A 6 5.29 17.51 -0.35
C ALA A 6 4.14 17.39 0.64
N ILE A 7 3.59 18.52 1.09
CA ILE A 7 2.43 18.52 1.99
C ILE A 7 1.22 17.89 1.30
N LEU A 8 0.98 18.24 0.04
CA LEU A 8 -0.12 17.69 -0.74
C LEU A 8 0.00 16.16 -0.86
N PHE A 9 1.17 15.64 -1.24
CA PHE A 9 1.38 14.20 -1.37
C PHE A 9 1.22 13.47 -0.03
N LYS A 10 1.70 14.06 1.06
CA LYS A 10 1.48 13.48 2.40
C LYS A 10 0.01 13.44 2.77
N GLY A 11 -0.73 14.50 2.47
CA GLY A 11 -2.16 14.55 2.71
C GLY A 11 -2.92 13.51 1.89
N LEU A 12 -2.59 13.39 0.61
CA LEU A 12 -3.20 12.39 -0.27
C LEU A 12 -2.88 10.97 0.19
N PHE A 13 -1.64 10.73 0.59
CA PHE A 13 -1.22 9.42 1.12
C PHE A 13 -2.00 9.08 2.39
N ALA A 14 -2.09 10.01 3.34
CA ALA A 14 -2.85 9.80 4.58
C ALA A 14 -4.32 9.50 4.28
N ALA A 15 -4.93 10.27 3.38
CA ALA A 15 -6.31 10.05 2.97
C ALA A 15 -6.50 8.66 2.34
N ALA A 16 -5.57 8.26 1.48
CA ALA A 16 -5.60 6.94 0.85
C ALA A 16 -5.50 5.82 1.89
N CYS A 17 -4.62 5.97 2.88
CA CYS A 17 -4.51 4.99 3.96
C CYS A 17 -5.80 4.86 4.75
N VAL A 18 -6.47 5.98 5.06
CA VAL A 18 -7.76 5.97 5.74
C VAL A 18 -8.82 5.24 4.91
N VAL A 19 -8.88 5.52 3.61
CA VAL A 19 -9.82 4.85 2.70
C VAL A 19 -9.55 3.35 2.66
N VAL A 20 -8.30 2.94 2.61
CA VAL A 20 -7.92 1.52 2.59
C VAL A 20 -8.38 0.81 3.86
N VAL A 21 -8.14 1.42 5.03
CA VAL A 21 -8.59 0.85 6.31
C VAL A 21 -10.12 0.76 6.34
N TRP A 22 -10.79 1.79 5.89
CA TRP A 22 -12.26 1.81 5.81
C TRP A 22 -12.78 0.65 4.95
N GLN A 23 -12.19 0.46 3.76
CA GLN A 23 -12.60 -0.62 2.86
C GLN A 23 -12.25 -2.00 3.43
N ALA A 24 -11.08 -2.12 4.04
CA ALA A 24 -10.60 -3.40 4.57
C ALA A 24 -11.42 -3.89 5.77
N LEU A 25 -11.86 -2.98 6.62
CA LEU A 25 -12.59 -3.31 7.86
C LEU A 25 -14.10 -3.17 7.73
N GLY A 26 -14.58 -2.59 6.62
CA GLY A 26 -16.01 -2.48 6.37
C GLY A 26 -16.65 -3.82 6.00
N PRO A 27 -18.00 -3.88 5.96
CA PRO A 27 -18.70 -5.11 5.59
C PRO A 27 -18.26 -5.62 4.21
N PRO A 28 -18.00 -6.94 4.06
CA PRO A 28 -17.53 -7.49 2.79
C PRO A 28 -18.54 -7.38 1.64
N ASP A 29 -19.83 -7.36 1.98
CA ASP A 29 -20.92 -7.30 1.00
C ASP A 29 -21.51 -5.90 0.87
N GLY A 30 -20.74 -4.87 1.24
CA GLY A 30 -21.21 -3.49 1.16
C GLY A 30 -21.34 -2.97 -0.25
N PRO A 31 -22.12 -1.88 -0.43
CA PRO A 31 -22.22 -1.22 -1.75
C PRO A 31 -20.83 -0.75 -2.17
N GLY A 32 -20.47 -1.04 -3.42
CA GLY A 32 -19.14 -0.71 -3.95
C GLY A 32 -18.20 -1.90 -4.06
N SER A 33 -18.64 -3.10 -3.64
CA SER A 33 -17.90 -4.34 -3.86
C SER A 33 -18.05 -4.78 -5.33
N LEU A 34 -17.48 -3.98 -6.24
CA LEU A 34 -17.59 -4.21 -7.67
C LEU A 34 -16.59 -5.22 -8.21
N ILE A 35 -15.51 -5.46 -7.46
CA ILE A 35 -14.44 -6.36 -7.89
C ILE A 35 -14.53 -7.61 -7.03
N PRO A 36 -14.92 -8.75 -7.64
CA PRO A 36 -15.11 -9.99 -6.87
C PRO A 36 -13.81 -10.67 -6.44
N TRP A 37 -12.66 -10.19 -6.91
CA TRP A 37 -11.37 -10.82 -6.63
C TRP A 37 -10.51 -9.95 -5.72
N ASP A 38 -10.59 -10.22 -4.43
CA ASP A 38 -9.93 -9.44 -3.38
C ASP A 38 -8.40 -9.40 -3.49
N LYS A 39 -7.78 -10.49 -3.91
CA LYS A 39 -6.30 -10.58 -3.98
C LYS A 39 -5.71 -9.62 -4.98
N ALA A 40 -6.32 -9.50 -6.16
CA ALA A 40 -5.89 -8.53 -7.16
C ALA A 40 -6.06 -7.10 -6.64
N LEU A 41 -7.15 -6.84 -5.94
CA LEU A 41 -7.43 -5.53 -5.36
C LEU A 41 -6.41 -5.20 -4.27
N HIS A 42 -6.06 -6.15 -3.40
CA HIS A 42 -5.02 -5.97 -2.37
C HIS A 42 -3.67 -5.64 -3.01
N GLY A 43 -3.25 -6.42 -3.98
CA GLY A 43 -1.98 -6.19 -4.68
C GLY A 43 -1.92 -4.83 -5.34
N LEU A 44 -2.98 -4.45 -6.05
CA LEU A 44 -3.09 -3.15 -6.70
C LEU A 44 -3.09 -2.02 -5.67
N THR A 45 -3.83 -2.17 -4.58
CA THR A 45 -3.91 -1.18 -3.51
C THR A 45 -2.54 -0.90 -2.92
N PHE A 46 -1.80 -1.94 -2.56
CA PHE A 46 -0.46 -1.77 -1.98
C PHE A 46 0.57 -1.31 -2.99
N PHE A 47 0.39 -1.65 -4.26
CA PHE A 47 1.18 -1.08 -5.34
C PHE A 47 1.00 0.44 -5.39
N VAL A 48 -0.23 0.92 -5.41
CA VAL A 48 -0.55 2.36 -5.46
C VAL A 48 -0.09 3.06 -4.18
N LEU A 49 -0.39 2.49 -3.01
CA LEU A 49 0.00 3.10 -1.73
C LEU A 49 1.52 3.21 -1.59
N THR A 50 2.26 2.19 -2.01
CA THR A 50 3.72 2.22 -1.93
C THR A 50 4.29 3.29 -2.86
N GLY A 51 3.73 3.41 -4.08
CA GLY A 51 4.11 4.49 -4.99
C GLY A 51 3.83 5.86 -4.39
N MET A 52 2.66 6.05 -3.78
CA MET A 52 2.32 7.29 -3.10
C MET A 52 3.24 7.58 -1.92
N ALA A 53 3.62 6.54 -1.16
CA ALA A 53 4.55 6.69 -0.04
C ALA A 53 5.92 7.19 -0.52
N LEU A 54 6.42 6.69 -1.64
CA LEU A 54 7.68 7.15 -2.21
C LEU A 54 7.61 8.63 -2.61
N LEU A 55 6.48 9.06 -3.15
CA LEU A 55 6.27 10.46 -3.53
C LEU A 55 6.09 11.37 -2.30
N ALA A 56 5.42 10.86 -1.26
CA ALA A 56 5.17 11.60 -0.02
C ALA A 56 6.42 11.74 0.84
N PHE A 57 7.30 10.74 0.81
CA PHE A 57 8.49 10.68 1.66
C PHE A 57 9.74 10.38 0.81
N PRO A 58 10.13 11.31 -0.08
CA PRO A 58 11.21 11.04 -1.04
C PRO A 58 12.58 10.85 -0.40
N LYS A 59 12.76 11.30 0.84
CA LYS A 59 14.02 11.13 1.58
C LYS A 59 14.08 9.85 2.39
N MET A 60 12.97 9.12 2.50
CA MET A 60 12.93 7.88 3.24
C MET A 60 13.59 6.76 2.43
N LYS A 61 14.41 5.94 3.08
CA LYS A 61 15.05 4.81 2.42
C LYS A 61 14.01 3.79 1.95
N LEU A 62 14.27 3.17 0.80
CA LEU A 62 13.33 2.22 0.22
C LEU A 62 12.98 1.07 1.17
N TRP A 63 13.97 0.54 1.90
CA TRP A 63 13.69 -0.55 2.83
C TRP A 63 12.77 -0.13 3.97
N ARG A 64 12.85 1.14 4.40
CA ARG A 64 11.94 1.66 5.43
C ARG A 64 10.51 1.78 4.91
N VAL A 65 10.35 2.25 3.68
CA VAL A 65 9.03 2.29 3.04
C VAL A 65 8.46 0.88 2.95
N ALA A 66 9.25 -0.08 2.49
CA ALA A 66 8.83 -1.47 2.38
C ALA A 66 8.38 -2.04 3.73
N VAL A 67 9.19 -1.84 4.79
CA VAL A 67 8.86 -2.34 6.13
C VAL A 67 7.59 -1.71 6.66
N LEU A 68 7.43 -0.39 6.50
CA LEU A 68 6.25 0.31 6.98
C LEU A 68 4.99 -0.12 6.23
N MET A 69 5.08 -0.33 4.91
CA MET A 69 3.95 -0.79 4.14
C MET A 69 3.58 -2.25 4.48
N LEU A 70 4.58 -3.10 4.69
CA LEU A 70 4.34 -4.47 5.15
C LEU A 70 3.70 -4.50 6.54
N ALA A 71 4.17 -3.64 7.44
CA ALA A 71 3.59 -3.50 8.78
C ALA A 71 2.13 -3.05 8.70
N PHE A 72 1.82 -2.11 7.80
CA PHE A 72 0.47 -1.64 7.58
C PHE A 72 -0.43 -2.77 7.07
N GLY A 73 0.03 -3.52 6.05
CA GLY A 73 -0.72 -4.66 5.52
C GLY A 73 -0.91 -5.76 6.56
N GLY A 74 0.13 -6.06 7.33
CA GLY A 74 0.05 -7.04 8.42
C GLY A 74 -0.91 -6.61 9.52
N LEU A 75 -0.92 -5.32 9.86
CA LEU A 75 -1.86 -4.79 10.85
C LEU A 75 -3.30 -4.92 10.37
N ILE A 76 -3.57 -4.64 9.10
CA ILE A 76 -4.90 -4.82 8.51
C ILE A 76 -5.34 -6.29 8.64
N GLU A 77 -4.45 -7.24 8.33
CA GLU A 77 -4.76 -8.66 8.46
C GLU A 77 -5.08 -9.05 9.91
N ILE A 78 -4.30 -8.52 10.87
CA ILE A 78 -4.56 -8.77 12.28
C ILE A 78 -5.92 -8.21 12.68
N LEU A 79 -6.25 -7.00 12.26
CA LEU A 79 -7.54 -6.38 12.55
C LEU A 79 -8.70 -7.15 11.92
N GLN A 80 -8.52 -7.64 10.69
CA GLN A 80 -9.54 -8.45 10.01
C GLN A 80 -9.76 -9.79 10.69
N SER A 81 -8.77 -10.29 11.43
CA SER A 81 -8.93 -11.54 12.19
C SER A 81 -9.80 -11.38 13.44
N ILE A 82 -10.10 -10.14 13.85
CA ILE A 82 -10.95 -9.87 15.01
C ILE A 82 -12.42 -10.09 14.61
N PRO A 83 -13.18 -10.92 15.37
CA PRO A 83 -14.57 -11.23 15.00
C PRO A 83 -15.49 -10.00 14.90
N LEU A 84 -15.13 -8.91 15.58
CA LEU A 84 -15.91 -7.65 15.56
C LEU A 84 -16.11 -7.12 14.14
N PHE A 85 -15.13 -7.30 13.24
CA PHE A 85 -15.18 -6.75 11.89
C PHE A 85 -15.84 -7.71 10.89
N ASP A 86 -16.16 -8.94 11.28
CA ASP A 86 -16.80 -9.95 10.43
C ASP A 86 -16.11 -10.10 9.07
N ARG A 87 -14.78 -10.17 9.11
CA ARG A 87 -13.92 -10.35 7.92
C ARG A 87 -13.10 -11.63 8.09
N ASP A 88 -12.77 -12.24 6.96
CA ASP A 88 -11.89 -13.39 6.91
C ASP A 88 -10.47 -12.95 6.61
N ALA A 89 -9.56 -13.20 7.55
CA ALA A 89 -8.14 -12.95 7.33
C ALA A 89 -7.54 -14.11 6.56
N GLU A 90 -6.82 -13.82 5.48
CA GLU A 90 -6.16 -14.82 4.65
C GLU A 90 -4.69 -14.48 4.45
N TRP A 91 -3.81 -15.48 4.59
CA TRP A 91 -2.39 -15.31 4.28
C TRP A 91 -2.14 -14.89 2.84
N ALA A 92 -3.02 -15.33 1.92
CA ALA A 92 -2.91 -14.96 0.52
C ALA A 92 -3.09 -13.47 0.30
N ASP A 93 -3.88 -12.79 1.12
CA ASP A 93 -4.05 -11.33 1.05
C ASP A 93 -2.75 -10.62 1.43
N LEU A 94 -2.07 -11.09 2.49
CA LEU A 94 -0.78 -10.56 2.87
C LEU A 94 0.27 -10.80 1.77
N LEU A 95 0.24 -11.97 1.14
CA LEU A 95 1.13 -12.26 0.02
C LEU A 95 0.87 -11.31 -1.15
N ALA A 96 -0.39 -11.00 -1.45
CA ALA A 96 -0.74 -10.02 -2.48
C ALA A 96 -0.20 -8.64 -2.15
N ASP A 97 -0.27 -8.23 -0.88
CA ASP A 97 0.32 -6.96 -0.41
C ASP A 97 1.83 -6.95 -0.66
N VAL A 98 2.52 -8.04 -0.32
CA VAL A 98 3.96 -8.19 -0.54
C VAL A 98 4.31 -8.06 -2.02
N VAL A 99 3.53 -8.68 -2.90
CA VAL A 99 3.75 -8.59 -4.35
C VAL A 99 3.59 -7.14 -4.83
N GLY A 100 2.54 -6.46 -4.38
CA GLY A 100 2.32 -5.05 -4.75
C GLY A 100 3.44 -4.13 -4.30
N ILE A 101 3.84 -4.24 -3.03
CA ILE A 101 4.95 -3.47 -2.46
C ILE A 101 6.25 -3.80 -3.18
N GLY A 102 6.54 -5.08 -3.36
CA GLY A 102 7.76 -5.54 -4.01
C GLY A 102 7.88 -5.06 -5.45
N ALA A 103 6.79 -5.01 -6.18
CA ALA A 103 6.79 -4.50 -7.56
C ALA A 103 7.22 -3.04 -7.61
N VAL A 104 6.70 -2.19 -6.72
CA VAL A 104 7.06 -0.76 -6.68
C VAL A 104 8.52 -0.58 -6.23
N ILE A 105 8.93 -1.26 -5.17
CA ILE A 105 10.31 -1.18 -4.67
C ILE A 105 11.29 -1.69 -5.73
N GLY A 106 10.95 -2.78 -6.43
CA GLY A 106 11.78 -3.31 -7.51
C GLY A 106 11.96 -2.32 -8.65
N VAL A 107 10.88 -1.66 -9.07
CA VAL A 107 10.95 -0.61 -10.09
C VAL A 107 11.80 0.56 -9.61
N ALA A 108 11.63 0.99 -8.36
CA ALA A 108 12.43 2.09 -7.79
C ALA A 108 13.93 1.75 -7.76
N ILE A 109 14.27 0.52 -7.39
CA ILE A 109 15.66 0.06 -7.41
C ILE A 109 16.20 0.03 -8.84
N ALA A 110 15.43 -0.49 -9.79
CA ALA A 110 15.85 -0.55 -11.19
C ALA A 110 16.11 0.84 -11.76
N VAL A 111 15.25 1.80 -11.47
CA VAL A 111 15.44 3.20 -11.89
C VAL A 111 16.69 3.79 -11.27
N ALA A 112 16.93 3.57 -9.98
CA ALA A 112 18.10 4.08 -9.28
C ALA A 112 19.39 3.48 -9.86
N LEU A 113 19.40 2.19 -10.14
CA LEU A 113 20.55 1.52 -10.77
C LEU A 113 20.81 2.04 -12.16
N ARG A 114 19.76 2.23 -12.96
CA ARG A 114 19.90 2.75 -14.32
C ARG A 114 20.50 4.14 -14.35
N ARG A 115 20.17 4.98 -13.38
CA ARG A 115 20.71 6.34 -13.28
C ARG A 115 22.21 6.36 -12.99
N LYS A 116 22.76 5.29 -12.43
CA LYS A 116 24.19 5.14 -12.13
C LYS A 116 25.00 4.59 -13.30
N LEU A 117 24.33 4.07 -14.33
CA LEU A 117 25.02 3.52 -15.50
C LEU A 117 25.40 4.65 -16.47
N PRO A 118 26.56 4.55 -17.13
CA PRO A 118 26.94 5.53 -18.16
C PRO A 118 25.96 5.48 -19.33
N ALA A 119 25.75 6.63 -19.95
CA ALA A 119 24.85 6.76 -21.09
C ALA A 119 25.38 5.99 -22.31
#